data_9a63e7cc03ba0e18e06b305750f9d2ed
#
_entry.id   9a63e7cc03ba0e18e06b305750f9d2ed
#
_cell.length_a   1.000
_cell.length_b   1.000
_cell.length_c   1.000
_cell.angle_alpha   90.00
_cell.angle_beta   90.00
_cell.angle_gamma   90.00
#
_symmetry.space_group_name_H-M   'P 1'
#
loop_
_entity.id
_entity.type
_entity.pdbx_description
1 polymer ?
#
loop_
_entity_poly.entity_id
_entity_poly.type
_entity_poly.pdbx_seq_one_letter_code
_entity_poly.pdbx_strand_id
1 'polypeptide(L)'
;MLAMQIIWILMIAAIITICEYLIYHYHLPRGLLFIFPIINICIEIYVIFYILRMQALLTSMFPLWIRIGVYLLPLLLSLLVMTGLLVRRYVRMAHTKPLRHIIYRLFAFFPISMSLIFLATVYLAQEYVIFYPNANSQDRDALMNTPDFERISINSRYRGWLRNVDNADSIILYFGGNAQNTSTLFKDYMESGIFSTMTSTSFLSIDYPSYGDSEGSLSEDELFKMAEATIQYIQHSFPHKKLYIVGYSIGTGIASYAAYVAHPDALVLLSPYNNGKDLFNSYFPVFYGPLQYLIRYPLTSDVYVKTLDCKSMVILSDKDTIVKPMLSKKLIQSFLKPPLVVHFDTLEHGDIAMSQDVWKTIMNFLR
;
A
#
# COMPACT_ATOMS: atom_id res chain seq x y z
N MET A 1 -20.92 14.00 -6.18
CA MET A 1 -19.63 13.48 -6.67
C MET A 1 -19.77 12.10 -7.31
N LEU A 2 -20.33 11.08 -6.62
CA LEU A 2 -20.52 9.73 -7.17
C LEU A 2 -21.34 9.71 -8.48
N ALA A 3 -22.46 10.46 -8.52
CA ALA A 3 -23.30 10.57 -9.72
C ALA A 3 -22.55 11.16 -10.93
N MET A 4 -21.72 12.17 -10.73
CA MET A 4 -20.87 12.75 -11.78
C MET A 4 -19.84 11.75 -12.31
N GLN A 5 -19.28 10.91 -11.45
CA GLN A 5 -18.31 9.89 -11.84
C GLN A 5 -18.97 8.76 -12.65
N ILE A 6 -20.16 8.33 -12.25
CA ILE A 6 -20.95 7.35 -13.00
C ILE A 6 -21.31 7.92 -14.39
N ILE A 7 -21.70 9.19 -14.47
CA ILE A 7 -21.99 9.88 -15.73
C ILE A 7 -20.74 9.93 -16.61
N TRP A 8 -19.57 10.21 -16.07
CA TRP A 8 -18.30 10.20 -16.79
C TRP A 8 -17.95 8.82 -17.35
N ILE A 9 -18.12 7.76 -16.57
CA ILE A 9 -17.89 6.37 -17.00
C ILE A 9 -18.85 6.00 -18.13
N LEU A 10 -20.13 6.35 -17.99
CA LEU A 10 -21.14 6.10 -19.02
C LEU A 10 -20.86 6.92 -20.30
N MET A 11 -20.42 8.18 -20.18
CA MET A 11 -20.00 8.99 -21.31
C MET A 11 -18.81 8.39 -22.05
N ILE A 12 -17.77 7.96 -21.34
CA ILE A 12 -16.59 7.31 -21.94
C ILE A 12 -17.01 6.03 -22.65
N ALA A 13 -17.83 5.18 -22.02
CA ALA A 13 -18.35 3.96 -22.64
C ALA A 13 -19.19 4.28 -23.90
N ALA A 14 -20.02 5.32 -23.87
CA ALA A 14 -20.79 5.76 -25.03
C ALA A 14 -19.89 6.29 -26.17
N ILE A 15 -18.87 7.08 -25.85
CA ILE A 15 -17.89 7.59 -26.85
C ILE A 15 -17.15 6.42 -27.51
N ILE A 16 -16.69 5.44 -26.73
CA ILE A 16 -16.03 4.25 -27.23
C ILE A 16 -16.97 3.50 -28.19
N THR A 17 -18.21 3.26 -27.77
CA THR A 17 -19.21 2.56 -28.59
C THR A 17 -19.52 3.31 -29.88
N ILE A 18 -19.63 4.65 -29.84
CA ILE A 18 -19.82 5.50 -31.02
C ILE A 18 -18.62 5.43 -31.96
N CYS A 19 -17.40 5.53 -31.43
CA CYS A 19 -16.19 5.44 -32.23
C CYS A 19 -16.08 4.05 -32.89
N GLU A 20 -16.37 2.97 -32.17
CA GLU A 20 -16.41 1.61 -32.73
C GLU A 20 -17.46 1.49 -33.83
N TYR A 21 -18.65 2.05 -33.63
CA TYR A 21 -19.71 2.11 -34.64
C TYR A 21 -19.26 2.86 -35.89
N LEU A 22 -18.64 4.04 -35.75
CA LEU A 22 -18.15 4.84 -36.87
C LEU A 22 -17.06 4.14 -37.66
N ILE A 23 -16.08 3.52 -36.99
CA ILE A 23 -15.03 2.73 -37.62
C ILE A 23 -15.62 1.57 -38.40
N TYR A 24 -16.63 0.93 -37.85
CA TYR A 24 -17.35 -0.15 -38.49
C TYR A 24 -18.11 0.32 -39.73
N HIS A 25 -18.75 1.48 -39.67
CA HIS A 25 -19.61 1.99 -40.73
C HIS A 25 -18.84 2.54 -41.94
N TYR A 26 -17.66 3.15 -41.68
CA TYR A 26 -16.85 3.82 -42.70
C TYR A 26 -15.71 2.96 -43.31
N HIS A 27 -15.73 1.64 -43.16
CA HIS A 27 -14.77 0.71 -43.78
C HIS A 27 -13.29 1.09 -43.59
N LEU A 28 -12.88 1.53 -42.41
CA LEU A 28 -11.50 1.91 -42.13
C LEU A 28 -10.46 0.77 -42.32
N PRO A 29 -9.20 1.12 -42.58
CA PRO A 29 -8.16 0.15 -42.88
C PRO A 29 -8.03 -0.98 -41.85
N ARG A 30 -7.71 -2.19 -42.29
CA ARG A 30 -7.62 -3.41 -41.45
C ARG A 30 -6.65 -3.26 -40.27
N GLY A 31 -5.61 -2.40 -40.39
CA GLY A 31 -4.66 -2.13 -39.30
C GLY A 31 -5.29 -1.42 -38.09
N LEU A 32 -6.26 -0.54 -38.29
CA LEU A 32 -6.97 0.15 -37.22
C LEU A 32 -7.81 -0.80 -36.35
N LEU A 33 -8.18 -1.96 -36.85
CA LEU A 33 -8.92 -2.97 -36.14
C LEU A 33 -8.12 -3.68 -35.03
N PHE A 34 -6.79 -3.64 -35.12
CA PHE A 34 -5.91 -4.15 -34.06
C PHE A 34 -5.51 -3.04 -33.08
N ILE A 35 -5.39 -1.81 -33.57
CA ILE A 35 -5.03 -0.65 -32.73
C ILE A 35 -6.19 -0.29 -31.79
N PHE A 36 -7.43 -0.41 -32.26
CA PHE A 36 -8.61 0.02 -31.51
C PHE A 36 -8.88 -0.80 -30.24
N PRO A 37 -8.83 -2.14 -30.24
CA PRO A 37 -8.89 -2.92 -29.02
C PRO A 37 -7.78 -2.59 -28.03
N ILE A 38 -6.57 -2.27 -28.52
CA ILE A 38 -5.45 -1.88 -27.66
C ILE A 38 -5.73 -0.54 -27.00
N ILE A 39 -6.19 0.45 -27.78
CA ILE A 39 -6.57 1.77 -27.24
C ILE A 39 -7.70 1.63 -26.22
N ASN A 40 -8.71 0.81 -26.52
CA ASN A 40 -9.82 0.57 -25.60
C ASN A 40 -9.34 -0.06 -24.28
N ILE A 41 -8.49 -1.08 -24.35
CA ILE A 41 -7.85 -1.71 -23.18
C ILE A 41 -7.05 -0.68 -22.39
N CYS A 42 -6.28 0.19 -23.04
CA CYS A 42 -5.52 1.26 -22.37
C CYS A 42 -6.45 2.27 -21.68
N ILE A 43 -7.55 2.65 -22.32
CA ILE A 43 -8.55 3.56 -21.73
C ILE A 43 -9.22 2.88 -20.52
N GLU A 44 -9.58 1.62 -20.63
CA GLU A 44 -10.18 0.85 -19.53
C GLU A 44 -9.23 0.70 -18.35
N ILE A 45 -7.97 0.37 -18.60
CA ILE A 45 -6.92 0.35 -17.57
C ILE A 45 -6.79 1.72 -16.92
N TYR A 46 -6.79 2.81 -17.70
CA TYR A 46 -6.74 4.17 -17.17
C TYR A 46 -7.97 4.52 -16.33
N VAL A 47 -9.17 4.13 -16.76
CA VAL A 47 -10.42 4.34 -16.01
C VAL A 47 -10.42 3.56 -14.71
N ILE A 48 -9.97 2.30 -14.73
CA ILE A 48 -9.81 1.48 -13.52
C ILE A 48 -8.80 2.15 -12.58
N PHE A 49 -7.66 2.59 -13.11
CA PHE A 49 -6.64 3.31 -12.36
C PHE A 49 -7.19 4.60 -11.71
N TYR A 50 -7.95 5.40 -12.46
CA TYR A 50 -8.59 6.61 -11.96
C TYR A 50 -9.62 6.32 -10.85
N ILE A 51 -10.44 5.28 -11.05
CA ILE A 51 -11.43 4.84 -10.05
C ILE A 51 -10.73 4.34 -8.80
N LEU A 52 -9.65 3.57 -8.92
CA LEU A 52 -8.85 3.09 -7.79
C LEU A 52 -8.22 4.26 -7.01
N ARG A 53 -7.71 5.27 -7.70
CA ARG A 53 -7.17 6.50 -7.07
C ARG A 53 -8.23 7.28 -6.28
N MET A 54 -9.50 7.18 -6.67
CA MET A 54 -10.63 7.81 -5.97
C MET A 54 -11.18 6.95 -4.82
N GLN A 55 -10.61 5.78 -4.57
CA GLN A 55 -11.09 4.81 -3.56
C GLN A 55 -11.05 5.34 -2.13
N ALA A 56 -10.11 6.21 -1.80
CA ALA A 56 -10.04 6.83 -0.48
C ALA A 56 -11.39 7.48 -0.04
N LEU A 57 -12.22 7.89 -1.01
CA LEU A 57 -13.55 8.44 -0.79
C LEU A 57 -14.67 7.38 -0.73
N LEU A 58 -14.43 6.17 -1.23
CA LEU A 58 -15.45 5.12 -1.33
C LEU A 58 -15.29 4.02 -0.25
N THR A 59 -14.15 3.98 0.43
CA THR A 59 -13.82 2.94 1.41
C THR A 59 -14.74 2.92 2.62
N SER A 60 -15.31 4.07 2.98
CA SER A 60 -16.20 4.18 4.14
C SER A 60 -17.66 3.77 3.87
N MET A 61 -18.07 3.60 2.60
CA MET A 61 -19.50 3.46 2.25
C MET A 61 -19.91 2.07 1.76
N PHE A 62 -19.01 1.25 1.21
CA PHE A 62 -19.41 -0.01 0.58
C PHE A 62 -18.48 -1.20 0.88
N PRO A 63 -19.03 -2.42 1.06
CA PRO A 63 -18.26 -3.65 1.18
C PRO A 63 -17.36 -3.91 -0.04
N LEU A 64 -16.23 -4.56 0.17
CA LEU A 64 -15.20 -4.83 -0.84
C LEU A 64 -15.74 -5.50 -2.11
N TRP A 65 -16.66 -6.48 -1.98
CA TRP A 65 -17.22 -7.20 -3.12
C TRP A 65 -18.10 -6.31 -4.02
N ILE A 66 -18.83 -5.32 -3.45
CA ILE A 66 -19.58 -4.33 -4.24
C ILE A 66 -18.61 -3.44 -5.01
N ARG A 67 -17.51 -3.04 -4.37
CA ARG A 67 -16.47 -2.22 -5.01
C ARG A 67 -15.84 -2.95 -6.19
N ILE A 68 -15.43 -4.21 -5.99
CA ILE A 68 -14.91 -5.07 -7.06
C ILE A 68 -15.93 -5.21 -8.20
N GLY A 69 -17.20 -5.44 -7.88
CA GLY A 69 -18.26 -5.54 -8.87
C GLY A 69 -18.43 -4.25 -9.69
N VAL A 70 -18.44 -3.09 -9.05
CA VAL A 70 -18.52 -1.78 -9.71
C VAL A 70 -17.32 -1.54 -10.62
N TYR A 71 -16.11 -2.01 -10.26
CA TYR A 71 -14.91 -1.86 -11.09
C TYR A 71 -14.86 -2.82 -12.27
N LEU A 72 -15.34 -4.05 -12.09
CA LEU A 72 -15.35 -5.06 -13.14
C LEU A 72 -16.51 -4.86 -14.14
N LEU A 73 -17.59 -4.24 -13.74
CA LEU A 73 -18.80 -4.09 -14.58
C LEU A 73 -18.53 -3.32 -15.88
N PRO A 74 -17.86 -2.14 -15.90
CA PRO A 74 -17.53 -1.44 -17.15
C PRO A 74 -16.64 -2.28 -18.06
N LEU A 75 -15.66 -2.99 -17.49
CA LEU A 75 -14.76 -3.87 -18.21
C LEU A 75 -15.51 -5.04 -18.87
N LEU A 76 -16.41 -5.69 -18.14
CA LEU A 76 -17.23 -6.77 -18.64
C LEU A 76 -18.19 -6.29 -19.73
N LEU A 77 -18.79 -5.11 -19.57
CA LEU A 77 -19.67 -4.50 -20.57
C LEU A 77 -18.92 -4.16 -21.85
N SER A 78 -17.75 -3.53 -21.77
CA SER A 78 -16.92 -3.21 -22.93
C SER A 78 -16.45 -4.47 -23.65
N LEU A 79 -16.02 -5.48 -22.93
CA LEU A 79 -15.65 -6.78 -23.53
C LEU A 79 -16.85 -7.45 -24.21
N LEU A 80 -18.05 -7.36 -23.64
CA LEU A 80 -19.26 -7.93 -24.21
C LEU A 80 -19.66 -7.20 -25.50
N VAL A 81 -19.59 -5.87 -25.51
CA VAL A 81 -19.85 -5.05 -26.71
C VAL A 81 -18.82 -5.31 -27.78
N MET A 82 -17.51 -5.31 -27.45
CA MET A 82 -16.42 -5.59 -28.39
C MET A 82 -16.54 -6.98 -28.99
N THR A 83 -16.83 -7.98 -28.16
CA THR A 83 -17.07 -9.36 -28.62
C THR A 83 -18.28 -9.42 -29.55
N GLY A 84 -19.38 -8.76 -29.21
CA GLY A 84 -20.60 -8.67 -30.03
C GLY A 84 -20.33 -8.03 -31.39
N LEU A 85 -19.57 -6.93 -31.44
CA LEU A 85 -19.20 -6.24 -32.68
C LEU A 85 -18.26 -7.09 -33.54
N LEU A 86 -17.28 -7.77 -32.93
CA LEU A 86 -16.41 -8.70 -33.62
C LEU A 86 -17.19 -9.88 -34.20
N VAL A 87 -18.09 -10.48 -33.43
CA VAL A 87 -18.99 -11.54 -33.89
C VAL A 87 -19.83 -11.06 -35.07
N ARG A 88 -20.51 -9.92 -34.94
CA ARG A 88 -21.36 -9.34 -36.00
C ARG A 88 -20.58 -9.06 -37.28
N ARG A 89 -19.36 -8.55 -37.18
CA ARG A 89 -18.47 -8.32 -38.32
C ARG A 89 -18.05 -9.63 -38.96
N TYR A 90 -17.64 -10.62 -38.18
CA TYR A 90 -17.24 -11.92 -38.68
C TYR A 90 -18.39 -12.68 -39.32
N VAL A 91 -19.59 -12.61 -38.77
CA VAL A 91 -20.80 -13.20 -39.40
C VAL A 91 -21.06 -12.57 -40.76
N ARG A 92 -20.86 -11.27 -40.95
CA ARG A 92 -20.96 -10.62 -42.28
C ARG A 92 -19.86 -11.03 -43.26
N MET A 93 -18.63 -11.33 -42.77
CA MET A 93 -17.54 -11.84 -43.59
C MET A 93 -17.60 -13.37 -43.80
N ALA A 94 -18.49 -14.06 -43.13
CA ALA A 94 -18.60 -15.52 -43.12
C ALA A 94 -19.00 -16.10 -44.50
N HIS A 95 -19.49 -15.27 -45.43
CA HIS A 95 -19.62 -15.68 -46.83
C HIS A 95 -18.29 -16.10 -47.48
N THR A 96 -17.13 -15.77 -46.91
CA THR A 96 -15.81 -16.03 -47.45
C THR A 96 -14.93 -16.97 -46.62
N LYS A 97 -15.27 -17.26 -45.34
CA LYS A 97 -14.50 -18.17 -44.47
C LYS A 97 -15.39 -19.02 -43.57
N PRO A 98 -15.05 -20.29 -43.32
CA PRO A 98 -15.87 -21.16 -42.50
C PRO A 98 -15.96 -20.63 -41.06
N LEU A 99 -17.18 -20.57 -40.54
CA LEU A 99 -17.56 -20.07 -39.21
C LEU A 99 -16.68 -20.63 -38.08
N ARG A 100 -16.24 -21.88 -38.19
CA ARG A 100 -15.35 -22.55 -37.22
C ARG A 100 -14.05 -21.79 -36.95
N HIS A 101 -13.39 -21.21 -37.98
CA HIS A 101 -12.13 -20.45 -37.82
C HIS A 101 -12.34 -19.12 -37.11
N ILE A 102 -13.51 -18.54 -37.21
CA ILE A 102 -13.92 -17.33 -36.52
C ILE A 102 -14.12 -17.62 -35.05
N ILE A 103 -14.86 -18.66 -34.74
CA ILE A 103 -15.14 -19.13 -33.40
C ILE A 103 -13.82 -19.47 -32.67
N TYR A 104 -12.92 -20.22 -33.28
CA TYR A 104 -11.61 -20.56 -32.70
C TYR A 104 -10.77 -19.34 -32.39
N ARG A 105 -10.75 -18.32 -33.25
CA ARG A 105 -10.01 -17.08 -33.00
C ARG A 105 -10.61 -16.27 -31.83
N LEU A 106 -11.93 -16.18 -31.76
CA LEU A 106 -12.62 -15.51 -30.64
C LEU A 106 -12.38 -16.25 -29.33
N PHE A 107 -12.47 -17.60 -29.35
CA PHE A 107 -12.19 -18.42 -28.17
C PHE A 107 -10.73 -18.33 -27.70
N ALA A 108 -9.77 -18.11 -28.58
CA ALA A 108 -8.37 -17.92 -28.23
C ALA A 108 -8.08 -16.48 -27.73
N PHE A 109 -8.65 -15.47 -28.41
CA PHE A 109 -8.38 -14.07 -28.11
C PHE A 109 -9.00 -13.61 -26.79
N PHE A 110 -10.23 -14.03 -26.50
CA PHE A 110 -10.95 -13.61 -25.31
C PHE A 110 -10.25 -14.01 -24.00
N PRO A 111 -9.88 -15.27 -23.75
CA PRO A 111 -9.20 -15.65 -22.52
C PRO A 111 -7.81 -15.02 -22.38
N ILE A 112 -7.08 -14.80 -23.50
CA ILE A 112 -5.78 -14.13 -23.47
C ILE A 112 -5.96 -12.68 -23.02
N SER A 113 -6.90 -11.96 -23.61
CA SER A 113 -7.17 -10.56 -23.25
C SER A 113 -7.62 -10.44 -21.79
N MET A 114 -8.53 -11.30 -21.34
CA MET A 114 -8.98 -11.34 -19.95
C MET A 114 -7.84 -11.63 -18.98
N SER A 115 -6.95 -12.55 -19.34
CA SER A 115 -5.78 -12.87 -18.52
C SER A 115 -4.82 -11.66 -18.42
N LEU A 116 -4.56 -10.97 -19.51
CA LEU A 116 -3.70 -9.78 -19.53
C LEU A 116 -4.30 -8.65 -18.70
N ILE A 117 -5.61 -8.40 -18.83
CA ILE A 117 -6.32 -7.40 -18.03
C ILE A 117 -6.28 -7.76 -16.55
N PHE A 118 -6.54 -9.03 -16.21
CA PHE A 118 -6.45 -9.51 -14.83
C PHE A 118 -5.05 -9.29 -14.25
N LEU A 119 -3.99 -9.69 -14.97
CA LEU A 119 -2.60 -9.51 -14.55
C LEU A 119 -2.26 -8.02 -14.37
N ALA A 120 -2.66 -7.16 -15.30
CA ALA A 120 -2.46 -5.72 -15.20
C ALA A 120 -3.21 -5.14 -13.99
N THR A 121 -4.46 -5.56 -13.78
CA THR A 121 -5.25 -5.12 -12.62
C THR A 121 -4.62 -5.55 -11.30
N VAL A 122 -4.20 -6.81 -11.19
CA VAL A 122 -3.51 -7.33 -10.00
C VAL A 122 -2.21 -6.56 -9.73
N TYR A 123 -1.45 -6.25 -10.78
CA TYR A 123 -0.20 -5.49 -10.65
C TYR A 123 -0.43 -4.04 -10.23
N LEU A 124 -1.36 -3.34 -10.88
CA LEU A 124 -1.61 -1.91 -10.64
C LEU A 124 -2.42 -1.65 -9.36
N ALA A 125 -3.31 -2.56 -8.97
CA ALA A 125 -4.17 -2.38 -7.81
C ALA A 125 -3.43 -2.46 -6.47
N GLN A 126 -2.25 -3.06 -6.42
CA GLN A 126 -1.53 -3.30 -5.16
C GLN A 126 -1.30 -2.02 -4.36
N GLU A 127 -0.83 -0.95 -5.01
CA GLU A 127 -0.59 0.33 -4.37
C GLU A 127 -1.84 0.87 -3.66
N TYR A 128 -2.99 0.77 -4.32
CA TYR A 128 -4.28 1.28 -3.82
C TYR A 128 -4.93 0.39 -2.75
N VAL A 129 -4.52 -0.87 -2.69
CA VAL A 129 -5.01 -1.80 -1.66
C VAL A 129 -4.21 -1.69 -0.38
N ILE A 130 -2.89 -1.44 -0.50
CA ILE A 130 -1.99 -1.40 0.66
C ILE A 130 -1.87 -0.01 1.23
N PHE A 131 -1.77 1.03 0.38
CA PHE A 131 -1.43 2.38 0.82
C PHE A 131 -2.61 3.33 0.63
N TYR A 132 -2.90 4.09 1.69
CA TYR A 132 -3.92 5.14 1.68
C TYR A 132 -3.27 6.48 2.01
N PRO A 133 -2.59 7.13 1.04
CA PRO A 133 -1.96 8.42 1.26
C PRO A 133 -2.95 9.43 1.81
N ASN A 134 -2.57 10.06 2.89
CA ASN A 134 -3.40 10.98 3.65
C ASN A 134 -2.54 12.19 4.05
N ALA A 135 -3.10 13.38 3.99
CA ALA A 135 -2.50 14.62 4.45
C ALA A 135 -3.53 15.39 5.29
N ASN A 136 -3.13 15.87 6.46
CA ASN A 136 -3.96 16.67 7.35
C ASN A 136 -3.25 17.99 7.66
N SER A 137 -3.59 19.04 6.92
CA SER A 137 -3.00 20.37 7.10
C SER A 137 -3.39 21.01 8.43
N GLN A 138 -4.57 20.73 8.98
CA GLN A 138 -5.01 21.28 10.27
C GLN A 138 -4.14 20.76 11.42
N ASP A 139 -3.87 19.46 11.45
CA ASP A 139 -3.01 18.87 12.47
C ASP A 139 -1.56 19.36 12.32
N ARG A 140 -1.07 19.48 11.08
CA ARG A 140 0.25 20.06 10.81
C ARG A 140 0.35 21.48 11.34
N ASP A 141 -0.62 22.34 11.05
CA ASP A 141 -0.59 23.74 11.45
C ASP A 141 -0.72 23.89 12.97
N ALA A 142 -1.44 22.98 13.63
CA ALA A 142 -1.50 22.91 15.10
C ALA A 142 -0.14 22.54 15.71
N LEU A 143 0.58 21.56 15.13
CA LEU A 143 1.90 21.15 15.64
C LEU A 143 2.98 22.20 15.42
N MET A 144 2.91 22.99 14.34
CA MET A 144 3.87 24.10 14.09
C MET A 144 3.91 25.13 15.22
N ASN A 145 2.85 25.23 16.00
CA ASN A 145 2.76 26.13 17.16
C ASN A 145 3.05 25.44 18.50
N THR A 146 3.48 24.16 18.47
CA THR A 146 3.76 23.39 19.69
C THR A 146 5.28 23.34 19.92
N PRO A 147 5.81 23.90 21.05
CA PRO A 147 7.26 24.08 21.24
C PRO A 147 8.09 22.79 21.22
N ASP A 148 7.48 21.66 21.62
CA ASP A 148 8.20 20.39 21.76
C ASP A 148 8.42 19.66 20.43
N PHE A 149 7.84 20.16 19.34
CA PHE A 149 7.87 19.49 18.05
C PHE A 149 8.61 20.30 16.99
N GLU A 150 9.52 19.63 16.31
CA GLU A 150 10.31 20.19 15.22
C GLU A 150 9.90 19.56 13.89
N ARG A 151 9.64 20.42 12.91
CA ARG A 151 9.39 19.97 11.54
C ARG A 151 10.69 19.53 10.89
N ILE A 152 10.77 18.27 10.49
CA ILE A 152 11.97 17.71 9.83
C ILE A 152 11.78 17.66 8.32
N SER A 153 12.88 18.01 7.61
CA SER A 153 12.98 17.90 6.17
C SER A 153 14.28 17.17 5.81
N ILE A 154 14.16 15.99 5.24
CA ILE A 154 15.30 15.16 4.83
C ILE A 154 15.43 15.23 3.30
N ASN A 155 16.64 15.60 2.82
CA ASN A 155 16.95 15.77 1.38
C ASN A 155 15.96 16.69 0.64
N SER A 156 15.37 17.66 1.34
CA SER A 156 14.31 18.55 0.82
C SER A 156 13.09 17.85 0.25
N ARG A 157 12.91 16.54 0.53
CA ARG A 157 11.93 15.68 -0.11
C ARG A 157 11.03 14.96 0.89
N TYR A 158 11.61 14.40 1.94
CA TYR A 158 10.87 13.69 2.96
C TYR A 158 10.57 14.58 4.14
N ARG A 159 9.35 14.61 4.59
CA ARG A 159 8.86 15.47 5.66
C ARG A 159 8.36 14.64 6.83
N GLY A 160 8.49 15.17 8.03
CA GLY A 160 8.01 14.52 9.22
C GLY A 160 8.16 15.38 10.45
N TRP A 161 8.10 14.76 11.60
CA TRP A 161 8.19 15.42 12.89
C TRP A 161 9.17 14.74 13.82
N LEU A 162 9.88 15.56 14.57
CA LEU A 162 10.75 15.17 15.66
C LEU A 162 10.21 15.75 16.96
N ARG A 163 9.99 14.90 17.94
CA ARG A 163 9.93 15.31 19.35
C ARG A 163 11.32 15.12 19.95
N ASN A 164 12.05 16.21 20.07
CA ASN A 164 13.38 16.18 20.68
C ASN A 164 13.26 16.39 22.19
N VAL A 165 13.68 15.41 22.97
CA VAL A 165 13.71 15.49 24.43
C VAL A 165 15.11 15.90 24.86
N ASP A 166 15.20 16.95 25.70
CA ASP A 166 16.46 17.45 26.22
C ASP A 166 17.18 16.36 27.01
N ASN A 167 18.47 16.21 26.74
CA ASN A 167 19.32 15.20 27.38
C ASN A 167 18.84 13.75 27.17
N ALA A 168 18.01 13.48 26.18
CA ALA A 168 17.65 12.11 25.84
C ALA A 168 18.88 11.31 25.41
N ASP A 169 19.04 10.11 25.96
CA ASP A 169 20.09 9.15 25.63
C ASP A 169 19.77 8.26 24.42
N SER A 170 18.53 8.35 23.95
CA SER A 170 18.01 7.49 22.88
C SER A 170 17.03 8.21 21.97
N ILE A 171 16.83 7.65 20.78
CA ILE A 171 15.85 8.10 19.80
C ILE A 171 15.11 6.91 19.21
N ILE A 172 13.79 7.02 19.13
CA ILE A 172 12.93 6.09 18.41
C ILE A 172 12.74 6.62 17.00
N LEU A 173 13.06 5.79 15.98
CA LEU A 173 12.60 5.97 14.61
C LEU A 173 11.37 5.10 14.42
N TYR A 174 10.23 5.75 14.18
CA TYR A 174 8.93 5.08 14.05
C TYR A 174 8.45 5.06 12.60
N PHE A 175 8.09 3.86 12.13
CA PHE A 175 7.44 3.64 10.85
C PHE A 175 5.98 3.27 11.06
N GLY A 176 5.11 4.17 10.63
CA GLY A 176 3.66 4.10 10.87
C GLY A 176 2.94 3.01 10.09
N GLY A 177 1.68 2.79 10.47
CA GLY A 177 0.76 1.94 9.73
C GLY A 177 0.21 2.60 8.48
N ASN A 178 -0.62 1.84 7.77
CA ASN A 178 -1.33 2.36 6.61
C ASN A 178 -2.24 3.53 7.02
N ALA A 179 -2.38 4.52 6.14
CA ALA A 179 -3.16 5.75 6.36
C ALA A 179 -2.69 6.66 7.51
N GLN A 180 -1.62 6.34 8.23
CA GLN A 180 -1.04 7.24 9.22
C GLN A 180 -0.19 8.31 8.53
N ASN A 181 -0.49 9.59 8.76
CA ASN A 181 0.44 10.68 8.52
C ASN A 181 1.05 11.13 9.85
N THR A 182 2.25 11.66 9.78
CA THR A 182 3.02 11.99 10.98
C THR A 182 2.42 13.14 11.78
N SER A 183 1.74 14.09 11.12
CA SER A 183 1.12 15.22 11.81
C SER A 183 -0.03 14.76 12.72
N THR A 184 -0.95 13.94 12.20
CA THR A 184 -2.04 13.38 13.01
C THR A 184 -1.48 12.45 14.09
N LEU A 185 -0.48 11.61 13.76
CA LEU A 185 0.16 10.71 14.72
C LEU A 185 0.72 11.48 15.93
N PHE A 186 1.48 12.55 15.68
CA PHE A 186 2.10 13.32 16.77
C PHE A 186 1.07 14.02 17.65
N LYS A 187 0.02 14.57 17.03
CA LYS A 187 -1.09 15.16 17.78
C LYS A 187 -1.80 14.12 18.62
N ASP A 188 -2.15 12.97 18.06
CA ASP A 188 -2.83 11.89 18.78
C ASP A 188 -1.97 11.37 19.95
N TYR A 189 -0.65 11.22 19.75
CA TYR A 189 0.28 10.79 20.80
C TYR A 189 0.44 11.83 21.91
N MET A 190 0.35 13.10 21.59
CA MET A 190 0.33 14.18 22.57
C MET A 190 -0.97 14.14 23.38
N GLU A 191 -2.12 14.12 22.70
CA GLU A 191 -3.44 14.16 23.33
C GLU A 191 -3.73 12.92 24.17
N SER A 192 -3.33 11.74 23.70
CA SER A 192 -3.45 10.46 24.43
C SER A 192 -2.43 10.30 25.57
N GLY A 193 -1.47 11.20 25.69
CA GLY A 193 -0.41 11.11 26.70
C GLY A 193 0.64 10.01 26.45
N ILE A 194 0.71 9.46 25.24
CA ILE A 194 1.73 8.47 24.88
C ILE A 194 3.13 9.06 25.01
N PHE A 195 3.35 10.31 24.58
CA PHE A 195 4.64 10.96 24.72
C PHE A 195 5.09 11.17 26.18
N SER A 196 4.19 11.16 27.15
CA SER A 196 4.56 11.21 28.56
C SER A 196 5.27 9.95 29.06
N THR A 197 5.16 8.83 28.31
CA THR A 197 5.89 7.60 28.61
C THR A 197 7.36 7.65 28.17
N MET A 198 7.73 8.61 27.30
CA MET A 198 9.05 8.76 26.67
C MET A 198 9.82 9.92 27.27
N THR A 199 10.16 9.83 28.57
CA THR A 199 10.76 10.94 29.33
C THR A 199 12.24 11.19 29.01
N SER A 200 12.95 10.15 28.53
CA SER A 200 14.39 10.21 28.18
C SER A 200 14.66 9.73 26.76
N THR A 201 13.64 9.73 25.89
CA THR A 201 13.74 9.20 24.54
C THR A 201 13.09 10.19 23.57
N SER A 202 13.87 10.64 22.58
CA SER A 202 13.36 11.42 21.46
C SER A 202 12.57 10.52 20.49
N PHE A 203 11.66 11.10 19.70
CA PHE A 203 10.79 10.35 18.80
C PHE A 203 10.75 11.02 17.43
N LEU A 204 11.09 10.28 16.38
CA LEU A 204 11.11 10.74 14.98
C LEU A 204 10.22 9.84 14.14
N SER A 205 9.37 10.46 13.32
CA SER A 205 8.65 9.77 12.26
C SER A 205 8.59 10.63 11.00
N ILE A 206 8.74 9.99 9.86
CA ILE A 206 8.72 10.62 8.53
C ILE A 206 7.54 10.10 7.75
N ASP A 207 6.80 11.00 7.09
CA ASP A 207 5.73 10.65 6.16
C ASP A 207 6.29 9.82 5.01
N TYR A 208 5.62 8.73 4.67
CA TYR A 208 5.98 7.93 3.49
C TYR A 208 5.90 8.77 2.21
N PRO A 209 6.63 8.42 1.15
CA PRO A 209 6.45 9.04 -0.15
C PRO A 209 4.96 9.11 -0.53
N SER A 210 4.50 10.25 -1.00
CA SER A 210 3.09 10.59 -1.26
C SER A 210 2.17 10.74 -0.02
N TYR A 211 2.68 10.56 1.21
CA TYR A 211 1.92 10.82 2.44
C TYR A 211 2.28 12.20 2.99
N GLY A 212 1.34 12.81 3.72
CA GLY A 212 1.54 14.11 4.33
C GLY A 212 2.06 15.14 3.33
N ASP A 213 3.23 15.71 3.65
CA ASP A 213 3.92 16.64 2.76
C ASP A 213 5.19 16.02 2.12
N SER A 214 5.40 14.70 2.26
CA SER A 214 6.52 14.01 1.62
C SER A 214 6.32 13.85 0.13
N GLU A 215 7.36 14.13 -0.64
CA GLU A 215 7.38 13.98 -2.09
C GLU A 215 7.81 12.56 -2.49
N GLY A 216 7.46 12.19 -3.71
CA GLY A 216 7.86 10.91 -4.30
C GLY A 216 6.69 10.00 -4.62
N SER A 217 6.97 8.90 -5.31
CA SER A 217 5.99 7.87 -5.66
C SER A 217 6.08 6.70 -4.69
N LEU A 218 4.95 6.06 -4.40
CA LEU A 218 4.92 4.85 -3.60
C LEU A 218 5.55 3.70 -4.39
N SER A 219 6.68 3.22 -3.90
CA SER A 219 7.34 1.99 -4.32
C SER A 219 8.16 1.45 -3.16
N GLU A 220 8.46 0.15 -3.14
CA GLU A 220 9.32 -0.44 -2.11
C GLU A 220 10.70 0.22 -2.07
N ASP A 221 11.30 0.43 -3.24
CA ASP A 221 12.60 1.10 -3.39
C ASP A 221 12.60 2.52 -2.80
N GLU A 222 11.54 3.30 -3.04
CA GLU A 222 11.42 4.65 -2.52
C GLU A 222 11.17 4.69 -1.00
N LEU A 223 10.40 3.73 -0.46
CA LEU A 223 10.22 3.56 0.97
C LEU A 223 11.56 3.22 1.66
N PHE A 224 12.37 2.39 1.04
CA PHE A 224 13.69 2.02 1.56
C PHE A 224 14.69 3.17 1.48
N LYS A 225 14.72 3.92 0.38
CA LYS A 225 15.54 5.14 0.26
C LYS A 225 15.17 6.19 1.31
N MET A 226 13.88 6.36 1.58
CA MET A 226 13.42 7.24 2.67
C MET A 226 13.94 6.76 4.03
N ALA A 227 13.86 5.45 4.31
CA ALA A 227 14.36 4.89 5.55
C ALA A 227 15.87 5.08 5.70
N GLU A 228 16.66 4.81 4.65
CA GLU A 228 18.11 5.02 4.62
C GLU A 228 18.49 6.49 4.85
N ALA A 229 17.82 7.41 4.15
CA ALA A 229 18.06 8.84 4.31
C ALA A 229 17.74 9.31 5.75
N THR A 230 16.69 8.73 6.35
CA THR A 230 16.31 9.04 7.74
C THR A 230 17.32 8.49 8.74
N ILE A 231 17.83 7.27 8.52
CA ILE A 231 18.89 6.67 9.33
C ILE A 231 20.15 7.55 9.27
N GLN A 232 20.59 7.95 8.07
CA GLN A 232 21.74 8.83 7.89
C GLN A 232 21.56 10.18 8.61
N TYR A 233 20.37 10.76 8.53
CA TYR A 233 20.03 11.96 9.27
C TYR A 233 20.18 11.76 10.79
N ILE A 234 19.65 10.66 11.35
CA ILE A 234 19.76 10.35 12.78
C ILE A 234 21.22 10.17 13.18
N GLN A 235 22.00 9.38 12.44
CA GLN A 235 23.39 9.10 12.72
C GLN A 235 24.25 10.37 12.69
N HIS A 236 23.95 11.31 11.81
CA HIS A 236 24.63 12.60 11.73
C HIS A 236 24.21 13.58 12.83
N SER A 237 22.90 13.70 13.08
CA SER A 237 22.36 14.72 13.99
C SER A 237 22.38 14.26 15.46
N PHE A 238 22.40 12.95 15.73
CA PHE A 238 22.31 12.35 17.05
C PHE A 238 23.34 11.21 17.23
N PRO A 239 24.65 11.43 16.98
CA PRO A 239 25.66 10.36 16.88
C PRO A 239 25.89 9.57 18.18
N HIS A 240 25.43 10.10 19.32
CA HIS A 240 25.64 9.47 20.63
C HIS A 240 24.37 8.87 21.23
N LYS A 241 23.23 9.03 20.56
CA LYS A 241 21.96 8.44 21.03
C LYS A 241 21.84 6.99 20.60
N LYS A 242 21.34 6.14 21.48
CA LYS A 242 20.90 4.79 21.10
C LYS A 242 19.79 4.89 20.09
N LEU A 243 19.84 4.08 19.05
CA LEU A 243 18.80 4.03 18.02
C LEU A 243 17.87 2.86 18.29
N TYR A 244 16.59 3.16 18.48
CA TYR A 244 15.54 2.17 18.53
C TYR A 244 14.65 2.30 17.29
N ILE A 245 14.33 1.19 16.64
CA ILE A 245 13.45 1.18 15.48
C ILE A 245 12.14 0.51 15.87
N VAL A 246 11.04 1.21 15.61
CA VAL A 246 9.68 0.72 15.89
C VAL A 246 8.87 0.74 14.60
N GLY A 247 8.24 -0.37 14.25
CA GLY A 247 7.33 -0.46 13.11
C GLY A 247 5.95 -0.94 13.53
N TYR A 248 4.92 -0.39 12.89
CA TYR A 248 3.54 -0.79 13.10
C TYR A 248 2.87 -1.21 11.79
N SER A 249 2.19 -2.36 11.79
CA SER A 249 1.41 -2.84 10.65
C SER A 249 2.29 -2.88 9.37
N ILE A 250 1.90 -2.18 8.29
CA ILE A 250 2.70 -2.11 7.06
C ILE A 250 4.12 -1.59 7.31
N GLY A 251 4.27 -0.68 8.28
CA GLY A 251 5.57 -0.12 8.68
C GLY A 251 6.54 -1.13 9.26
N THR A 252 6.08 -2.32 9.69
CA THR A 252 6.97 -3.39 10.19
C THR A 252 7.90 -3.93 9.11
N GLY A 253 7.45 -3.95 7.84
CA GLY A 253 8.29 -4.30 6.70
C GLY A 253 9.42 -3.32 6.49
N ILE A 254 9.12 -2.02 6.57
CA ILE A 254 10.09 -0.94 6.42
C ILE A 254 11.03 -0.90 7.64
N ALA A 255 10.48 -1.07 8.85
CA ALA A 255 11.27 -1.13 10.09
C ALA A 255 12.26 -2.30 10.10
N SER A 256 11.86 -3.47 9.59
CA SER A 256 12.74 -4.62 9.48
C SER A 256 13.91 -4.37 8.52
N TYR A 257 13.64 -3.72 7.37
CA TYR A 257 14.68 -3.27 6.45
C TYR A 257 15.59 -2.22 7.08
N ALA A 258 14.99 -1.21 7.71
CA ALA A 258 15.73 -0.14 8.40
C ALA A 258 16.65 -0.71 9.50
N ALA A 259 16.18 -1.70 10.24
CA ALA A 259 16.99 -2.39 11.25
C ALA A 259 18.14 -3.19 10.61
N TYR A 260 17.90 -3.84 9.49
CA TYR A 260 18.95 -4.54 8.73
C TYR A 260 20.07 -3.59 8.27
N VAL A 261 19.73 -2.38 7.84
CA VAL A 261 20.72 -1.38 7.39
C VAL A 261 21.40 -0.67 8.56
N ALA A 262 20.64 -0.28 9.59
CA ALA A 262 21.12 0.57 10.68
C ALA A 262 21.82 -0.18 11.81
N HIS A 263 21.56 -1.48 11.97
CA HIS A 263 22.00 -2.27 13.14
C HIS A 263 21.66 -1.55 14.47
N PRO A 264 20.38 -1.31 14.78
CA PRO A 264 19.96 -0.51 15.93
C PRO A 264 20.21 -1.25 17.25
N ASP A 265 20.13 -0.53 18.37
CA ASP A 265 20.19 -1.12 19.70
C ASP A 265 18.97 -2.02 20.01
N ALA A 266 17.79 -1.69 19.42
CA ALA A 266 16.60 -2.52 19.55
C ALA A 266 15.64 -2.36 18.35
N LEU A 267 14.88 -3.44 18.07
CA LEU A 267 13.78 -3.48 17.11
C LEU A 267 12.48 -3.86 17.82
N VAL A 268 11.42 -3.09 17.60
CA VAL A 268 10.07 -3.40 18.09
C VAL A 268 9.09 -3.44 16.92
N LEU A 269 8.35 -4.52 16.78
CA LEU A 269 7.38 -4.71 15.72
C LEU A 269 5.97 -4.91 16.29
N LEU A 270 5.05 -4.01 15.93
CA LEU A 270 3.65 -4.00 16.36
C LEU A 270 2.75 -4.58 15.26
N SER A 271 2.06 -5.67 15.53
CA SER A 271 1.23 -6.39 14.55
C SER A 271 1.98 -6.67 13.24
N PRO A 272 3.13 -7.33 13.27
CA PRO A 272 3.95 -7.54 12.08
C PRO A 272 3.43 -8.69 11.22
N TYR A 273 3.82 -8.66 9.94
CA TYR A 273 3.67 -9.75 8.96
C TYR A 273 5.07 -10.22 8.49
N ASN A 274 5.13 -11.46 7.98
CA ASN A 274 6.40 -12.04 7.54
C ASN A 274 6.91 -11.46 6.21
N ASN A 275 6.03 -11.27 5.22
CA ASN A 275 6.34 -10.61 3.95
C ASN A 275 5.05 -10.14 3.26
N GLY A 276 5.20 -9.22 2.29
CA GLY A 276 4.07 -8.64 1.57
C GLY A 276 3.29 -9.67 0.77
N LYS A 277 3.94 -10.69 0.20
CA LYS A 277 3.26 -11.77 -0.53
C LYS A 277 2.25 -12.52 0.35
N ASP A 278 2.68 -12.94 1.53
CA ASP A 278 1.82 -13.65 2.46
C ASP A 278 0.72 -12.76 3.03
N LEU A 279 1.03 -11.48 3.26
CA LEU A 279 0.05 -10.47 3.67
C LEU A 279 -1.05 -10.34 2.60
N PHE A 280 -0.71 -10.14 1.33
CA PHE A 280 -1.67 -10.08 0.24
C PHE A 280 -2.49 -11.36 0.11
N ASN A 281 -1.81 -12.51 0.09
CA ASN A 281 -2.48 -13.80 -0.04
C ASN A 281 -3.42 -14.12 1.14
N SER A 282 -3.26 -13.46 2.28
CA SER A 282 -4.18 -13.61 3.40
C SER A 282 -5.56 -12.98 3.13
N TYR A 283 -5.64 -12.04 2.19
CA TYR A 283 -6.87 -11.39 1.74
C TYR A 283 -7.32 -11.89 0.37
N PHE A 284 -6.36 -11.96 -0.58
CA PHE A 284 -6.57 -12.36 -1.96
C PHE A 284 -5.52 -13.39 -2.35
N PRO A 285 -5.85 -14.67 -2.39
CA PRO A 285 -4.90 -15.75 -2.63
C PRO A 285 -4.54 -15.86 -4.13
N VAL A 286 -3.82 -14.88 -4.69
CA VAL A 286 -3.47 -14.80 -6.12
C VAL A 286 -1.97 -14.91 -6.39
N PHE A 287 -1.10 -14.57 -5.42
CA PHE A 287 0.35 -14.53 -5.62
C PHE A 287 1.01 -15.89 -5.37
N TYR A 288 0.60 -16.90 -6.16
CA TYR A 288 1.18 -18.26 -6.15
C TYR A 288 1.86 -18.58 -7.47
N GLY A 289 2.81 -19.52 -7.46
CA GLY A 289 3.55 -19.92 -8.64
C GLY A 289 4.18 -18.72 -9.37
N PRO A 290 4.04 -18.61 -10.71
CA PRO A 290 4.60 -17.48 -11.47
C PRO A 290 4.02 -16.11 -11.08
N LEU A 291 2.78 -16.06 -10.55
CA LEU A 291 2.14 -14.80 -10.18
C LEU A 291 2.81 -14.11 -8.98
N GLN A 292 3.61 -14.83 -8.18
CA GLN A 292 4.39 -14.22 -7.10
C GLN A 292 5.38 -13.15 -7.59
N TYR A 293 5.84 -13.21 -8.84
CA TYR A 293 6.74 -12.21 -9.43
C TYR A 293 6.04 -10.90 -9.80
N LEU A 294 4.72 -10.83 -9.69
CA LEU A 294 3.95 -9.62 -9.87
C LEU A 294 3.83 -8.79 -8.60
N ILE A 295 4.35 -9.26 -7.47
CA ILE A 295 4.30 -8.48 -6.23
C ILE A 295 5.21 -7.25 -6.33
N ARG A 296 4.64 -6.07 -6.08
CA ARG A 296 5.36 -4.78 -6.14
C ARG A 296 5.97 -4.39 -4.80
N TYR A 297 5.41 -4.90 -3.72
CA TYR A 297 5.82 -4.61 -2.34
C TYR A 297 6.10 -5.92 -1.61
N PRO A 298 7.22 -6.57 -1.90
CA PRO A 298 7.61 -7.82 -1.24
C PRO A 298 7.77 -7.65 0.26
N LEU A 299 8.34 -6.53 0.73
CA LEU A 299 8.55 -6.16 2.14
C LEU A 299 8.94 -7.38 2.97
N THR A 300 10.06 -7.98 2.61
CA THR A 300 10.51 -9.30 3.09
C THR A 300 11.10 -9.23 4.50
N SER A 301 10.28 -8.90 5.49
CA SER A 301 10.69 -8.84 6.92
C SER A 301 11.36 -10.13 7.38
N ASP A 302 10.85 -11.28 6.93
CA ASP A 302 11.37 -12.61 7.23
C ASP A 302 12.78 -12.86 6.71
N VAL A 303 13.26 -12.09 5.73
CA VAL A 303 14.66 -12.12 5.26
C VAL A 303 15.54 -11.25 6.15
N TYR A 304 15.11 -10.03 6.44
CA TYR A 304 15.91 -9.07 7.20
C TYR A 304 16.15 -9.50 8.65
N VAL A 305 15.09 -9.96 9.34
CA VAL A 305 15.21 -10.34 10.76
C VAL A 305 16.12 -11.55 11.02
N LYS A 306 16.42 -12.35 10.00
CA LYS A 306 17.36 -13.48 10.09
C LYS A 306 18.80 -13.08 10.39
N THR A 307 19.16 -11.84 10.12
CA THR A 307 20.52 -11.33 10.28
C THR A 307 20.68 -10.40 11.46
N LEU A 308 19.56 -10.02 12.12
CA LEU A 308 19.56 -9.07 13.22
C LEU A 308 20.02 -9.72 14.53
N ASP A 309 21.01 -9.09 15.15
CA ASP A 309 21.56 -9.50 16.45
C ASP A 309 21.09 -8.60 17.62
N CYS A 310 20.40 -7.50 17.33
CA CYS A 310 19.86 -6.58 18.33
C CYS A 310 18.73 -7.23 19.15
N LYS A 311 18.50 -6.70 20.37
CA LYS A 311 17.32 -7.10 21.14
C LYS A 311 16.04 -6.75 20.37
N SER A 312 15.10 -7.68 20.32
CA SER A 312 13.90 -7.52 19.52
C SER A 312 12.65 -7.86 20.32
N MET A 313 11.56 -7.11 20.09
CA MET A 313 10.24 -7.36 20.66
C MET A 313 9.20 -7.42 19.55
N VAL A 314 8.26 -8.34 19.67
CA VAL A 314 7.07 -8.43 18.81
C VAL A 314 5.83 -8.34 19.67
N ILE A 315 4.96 -7.38 19.36
CA ILE A 315 3.68 -7.17 20.03
C ILE A 315 2.56 -7.60 19.11
N LEU A 316 1.69 -8.45 19.61
CA LEU A 316 0.58 -9.07 18.89
C LEU A 316 -0.74 -8.78 19.58
N SER A 317 -1.83 -8.84 18.81
CA SER A 317 -3.18 -9.00 19.34
C SER A 317 -3.85 -10.24 18.73
N ASP A 318 -4.49 -11.02 19.55
CA ASP A 318 -5.29 -12.18 19.07
C ASP A 318 -6.60 -11.73 18.40
N LYS A 319 -7.03 -10.46 18.62
CA LYS A 319 -8.16 -9.82 17.95
C LYS A 319 -7.81 -9.11 16.66
N ASP A 320 -6.54 -9.16 16.22
CA ASP A 320 -6.11 -8.53 14.99
C ASP A 320 -6.73 -9.22 13.76
N THR A 321 -7.71 -8.55 13.15
CA THR A 321 -8.39 -9.01 11.93
C THR A 321 -7.74 -8.48 10.66
N ILE A 322 -6.83 -7.51 10.79
CA ILE A 322 -6.11 -6.88 9.66
C ILE A 322 -4.83 -7.65 9.37
N VAL A 323 -3.92 -7.78 10.31
CA VAL A 323 -2.76 -8.65 10.15
C VAL A 323 -2.99 -9.94 10.94
N LYS A 324 -3.40 -10.99 10.23
CA LYS A 324 -3.72 -12.25 10.87
C LYS A 324 -2.56 -12.75 11.74
N PRO A 325 -2.79 -13.14 13.01
CA PRO A 325 -1.73 -13.54 13.95
C PRO A 325 -0.80 -14.64 13.43
N MET A 326 -1.28 -15.46 12.49
CA MET A 326 -0.46 -16.49 11.84
C MET A 326 0.72 -15.89 11.06
N LEU A 327 0.59 -14.69 10.46
CA LEU A 327 1.67 -14.03 9.71
C LEU A 327 2.77 -13.57 10.68
N SER A 328 2.38 -13.01 11.81
CA SER A 328 3.31 -12.63 12.87
C SER A 328 4.04 -13.84 13.45
N LYS A 329 3.33 -14.96 13.69
CA LYS A 329 3.93 -16.22 14.16
C LYS A 329 4.97 -16.75 13.17
N LYS A 330 4.74 -16.63 11.86
CA LYS A 330 5.74 -16.99 10.84
C LYS A 330 6.97 -16.08 10.92
N LEU A 331 6.79 -14.78 11.10
CA LEU A 331 7.91 -13.84 11.23
C LEU A 331 8.76 -14.16 12.47
N ILE A 332 8.12 -14.40 13.62
CA ILE A 332 8.81 -14.74 14.87
C ILE A 332 9.76 -15.92 14.70
N GLN A 333 9.36 -16.94 13.93
CA GLN A 333 10.21 -18.10 13.62
C GLN A 333 11.41 -17.77 12.73
N SER A 334 11.42 -16.62 12.08
CA SER A 334 12.49 -16.19 11.17
C SER A 334 13.60 -15.41 11.86
N PHE A 335 13.41 -14.94 13.08
CA PHE A 335 14.44 -14.19 13.80
C PHE A 335 15.69 -15.03 14.09
N LEU A 336 16.86 -14.41 13.96
CA LEU A 336 18.14 -15.04 14.34
C LEU A 336 18.16 -15.40 15.83
N LYS A 337 17.74 -14.48 16.68
CA LYS A 337 17.51 -14.66 18.11
C LYS A 337 16.02 -14.50 18.41
N PRO A 338 15.40 -15.41 19.18
CA PRO A 338 13.98 -15.30 19.50
C PRO A 338 13.66 -13.92 20.07
N PRO A 339 12.69 -13.18 19.51
CA PRO A 339 12.26 -11.91 20.07
C PRO A 339 11.44 -12.12 21.36
N LEU A 340 11.38 -11.11 22.22
CA LEU A 340 10.38 -11.07 23.29
C LEU A 340 8.99 -10.90 22.65
N VAL A 341 8.09 -11.84 22.91
CA VAL A 341 6.72 -11.79 22.37
C VAL A 341 5.76 -11.36 23.48
N VAL A 342 4.98 -10.33 23.20
CA VAL A 342 3.95 -9.80 24.12
C VAL A 342 2.61 -9.82 23.43
N HIS A 343 1.58 -10.31 24.11
CA HIS A 343 0.21 -10.38 23.63
C HIS A 343 -0.69 -9.39 24.36
N PHE A 344 -1.54 -8.70 23.60
CA PHE A 344 -2.61 -7.83 24.10
C PHE A 344 -3.96 -8.36 23.59
N ASP A 345 -4.60 -9.24 24.35
CA ASP A 345 -5.78 -10.00 23.90
C ASP A 345 -7.04 -9.15 23.75
N THR A 346 -7.04 -7.91 24.24
CA THR A 346 -8.22 -7.04 24.23
C THR A 346 -8.18 -5.97 23.12
N LEU A 347 -7.00 -5.66 22.57
CA LEU A 347 -6.82 -4.59 21.60
C LEU A 347 -7.13 -5.09 20.18
N GLU A 348 -7.81 -4.26 19.39
CA GLU A 348 -7.92 -4.46 17.95
C GLU A 348 -6.67 -3.93 17.24
N HIS A 349 -6.53 -4.21 15.93
CA HIS A 349 -5.38 -3.77 15.14
C HIS A 349 -5.09 -2.28 15.30
N GLY A 350 -6.13 -1.43 15.15
CA GLY A 350 -6.00 0.02 15.23
C GLY A 350 -5.57 0.55 16.58
N ASP A 351 -5.85 -0.18 17.67
CA ASP A 351 -5.63 0.25 19.04
C ASP A 351 -4.18 0.03 19.50
N ILE A 352 -3.47 -0.93 18.90
CA ILE A 352 -2.14 -1.34 19.38
C ILE A 352 -1.18 -0.17 19.41
N ALA A 353 -1.05 0.56 18.32
CA ALA A 353 -0.13 1.70 18.25
C ALA A 353 -0.59 2.91 19.07
N MET A 354 -1.89 2.98 19.42
CA MET A 354 -2.50 4.08 20.15
C MET A 354 -2.65 3.82 21.66
N SER A 355 -2.25 2.64 22.14
CA SER A 355 -2.38 2.25 23.54
C SER A 355 -1.20 2.73 24.39
N GLN A 356 -1.46 3.49 25.43
CA GLN A 356 -0.43 3.85 26.43
C GLN A 356 0.24 2.62 27.07
N ASP A 357 -0.51 1.55 27.33
CA ASP A 357 0.04 0.37 28.00
C ASP A 357 0.99 -0.40 27.07
N VAL A 358 0.71 -0.41 25.76
CA VAL A 358 1.64 -0.90 24.75
C VAL A 358 2.94 -0.09 24.79
N TRP A 359 2.85 1.25 24.79
CA TRP A 359 4.02 2.11 24.83
C TRP A 359 4.79 2.04 26.16
N LYS A 360 4.12 1.91 27.31
CA LYS A 360 4.80 1.62 28.58
C LYS A 360 5.58 0.30 28.53
N THR A 361 5.00 -0.73 27.92
CA THR A 361 5.65 -2.02 27.74
C THR A 361 6.88 -1.90 26.84
N ILE A 362 6.77 -1.15 25.73
CA ILE A 362 7.91 -0.85 24.84
C ILE A 362 9.00 -0.10 25.62
N MET A 363 8.66 0.98 26.32
CA MET A 363 9.64 1.78 27.05
C MET A 363 10.35 1.00 28.15
N ASN A 364 9.65 0.07 28.83
CA ASN A 364 10.26 -0.83 29.80
C ASN A 364 11.24 -1.82 29.15
N PHE A 365 10.94 -2.30 27.94
CA PHE A 365 11.84 -3.17 27.20
C PHE A 365 13.06 -2.42 26.68
N LEU A 366 12.95 -1.17 26.28
CA LEU A 366 14.03 -0.36 25.71
C LEU A 366 15.07 0.11 26.75
N ARG A 367 14.67 0.22 27.98
CA ARG A 367 15.59 0.50 29.12
C ARG A 367 16.52 -0.67 29.37
#